data_28dbff38754a5164beaabc352c0607d3
#
_entry.id   28dbff38754a5164beaabc352c0607d3
#
_cell.length_a   1.000
_cell.length_b   1.000
_cell.length_c   1.000
_cell.angle_alpha   90.00
_cell.angle_beta   90.00
_cell.angle_gamma   90.00
#
_symmetry.space_group_name_H-M   'P 1'
#
loop_
_entity.id
_entity.type
_entity.pdbx_description
1 polymer ?
#
loop_
_entity_poly.entity_id
_entity_poly.type
_entity_poly.pdbx_seq_one_letter_code
_entity_poly.pdbx_strand_id
1 'polypeptide(L)'
;NDSFKSIYNFDSDYDGIDNLLDRVMKFINIISDSEVKKLYSLYESCIQISKRMFELKSYKEFSRKDSNTVNMIIFESWLFLISSFEKSVIETNLDLFFDFYIKFIGDENFEDNILYRRDSKEKLTWRFSYIEKFIKDIKQSLKLKDILWN
;
A
#
# COMPACT_ATOMS: atom_id res chain seq x y z
N ASN A 1 -2.34 -12.04 -0.33
CA ASN A 1 -2.02 -13.38 -0.80
C ASN A 1 -3.07 -14.36 -0.30
N ASP A 2 -3.80 -14.99 -1.22
CA ASP A 2 -4.92 -15.89 -0.89
C ASP A 2 -4.46 -17.13 -0.12
N SER A 3 -3.24 -17.60 -0.37
CA SER A 3 -2.66 -18.71 0.38
C SER A 3 -2.46 -18.37 1.86
N PHE A 4 -2.07 -17.14 2.20
CA PHE A 4 -1.99 -16.70 3.59
C PHE A 4 -3.37 -16.57 4.21
N LYS A 5 -4.35 -16.01 3.50
CA LYS A 5 -5.74 -15.89 3.97
C LYS A 5 -6.39 -17.25 4.26
N SER A 6 -5.97 -18.32 3.56
CA SER A 6 -6.49 -19.67 3.81
C SER A 6 -6.05 -20.28 5.14
N ILE A 7 -4.95 -19.78 5.72
CA ILE A 7 -4.38 -20.28 6.98
C ILE A 7 -4.44 -19.27 8.13
N TYR A 8 -4.86 -18.03 7.85
CA TYR A 8 -4.97 -16.95 8.82
C TYR A 8 -6.25 -16.16 8.62
N ASN A 9 -7.10 -16.16 9.62
CA ASN A 9 -8.30 -15.33 9.66
C ASN A 9 -8.04 -14.10 10.53
N PHE A 10 -7.91 -12.93 9.90
CA PHE A 10 -7.63 -11.68 10.61
C PHE A 10 -8.68 -11.35 11.68
N ASP A 11 -9.95 -11.69 11.43
CA ASP A 11 -11.04 -11.39 12.37
C ASP A 11 -11.01 -12.24 13.63
N SER A 12 -10.62 -13.52 13.54
CA SER A 12 -10.54 -14.41 14.70
C SER A 12 -9.14 -14.52 15.29
N ASP A 13 -8.08 -14.40 14.47
CA ASP A 13 -6.73 -14.80 14.83
C ASP A 13 -5.82 -13.61 15.15
N TYR A 14 -6.30 -12.37 14.92
CA TYR A 14 -5.50 -11.19 15.22
C TYR A 14 -5.40 -10.93 16.72
N ASP A 15 -4.21 -11.01 17.24
CA ASP A 15 -3.83 -10.86 18.64
C ASP A 15 -2.69 -9.83 18.86
N GLY A 16 -2.43 -9.00 17.85
CA GLY A 16 -1.44 -7.93 17.85
C GLY A 16 -0.51 -7.98 16.66
N ILE A 17 0.18 -6.86 16.41
CA ILE A 17 1.03 -6.72 15.21
C ILE A 17 2.24 -7.66 15.26
N ASP A 18 2.86 -7.84 16.42
CA ASP A 18 4.04 -8.70 16.55
C ASP A 18 3.70 -10.15 16.23
N ASN A 19 2.57 -10.65 16.74
CA ASN A 19 2.10 -11.99 16.46
C ASN A 19 1.67 -12.15 14.98
N LEU A 20 1.08 -11.11 14.38
CA LEU A 20 0.80 -11.12 12.95
C LEU A 20 2.10 -11.22 12.14
N LEU A 21 3.12 -10.44 12.47
CA LEU A 21 4.42 -10.48 11.79
C LEU A 21 5.09 -11.84 11.94
N ASP A 22 5.06 -12.43 13.13
CA ASP A 22 5.57 -13.80 13.36
C ASP A 22 4.87 -14.84 12.48
N ARG A 23 3.55 -14.74 12.33
CA ARG A 23 2.77 -15.63 11.46
C ARG A 23 3.11 -15.43 9.98
N VAL A 24 3.28 -14.17 9.56
CA VAL A 24 3.73 -13.85 8.20
C VAL A 24 5.12 -14.41 7.94
N MET A 25 6.05 -14.26 8.86
CA MET A 25 7.41 -14.82 8.73
C MET A 25 7.40 -16.34 8.66
N LYS A 26 6.61 -17.02 9.51
CA LYS A 26 6.41 -18.47 9.43
C LYS A 26 5.84 -18.89 8.08
N PHE A 27 4.85 -18.16 7.57
CA PHE A 27 4.27 -18.40 6.26
C PHE A 27 5.31 -18.26 5.13
N ILE A 28 6.12 -17.20 5.15
CA ILE A 28 7.19 -16.99 4.16
C ILE A 28 8.19 -18.15 4.16
N ASN A 29 8.48 -18.72 5.33
CA ASN A 29 9.42 -19.83 5.46
C ASN A 29 8.89 -21.18 4.93
N ILE A 30 7.58 -21.32 4.70
CA ILE A 30 6.95 -22.56 4.21
C ILE A 30 6.50 -22.51 2.75
N ILE A 31 6.40 -21.33 2.16
CA ILE A 31 6.08 -21.18 0.73
C ILE A 31 7.30 -21.51 -0.13
N SER A 32 7.07 -21.83 -1.40
CA SER A 32 8.13 -22.17 -2.34
C SER A 32 9.06 -21.00 -2.63
N ASP A 33 10.32 -21.27 -2.95
CA ASP A 33 11.29 -20.25 -3.38
C ASP A 33 10.77 -19.42 -4.56
N SER A 34 9.97 -20.02 -5.45
CA SER A 34 9.38 -19.30 -6.57
C SER A 34 8.35 -18.27 -6.12
N GLU A 35 7.57 -18.57 -5.08
CA GLU A 35 6.61 -17.62 -4.49
C GLU A 35 7.33 -16.51 -3.73
N VAL A 36 8.37 -16.85 -2.97
CA VAL A 36 9.22 -15.84 -2.31
C VAL A 36 9.82 -14.88 -3.34
N LYS A 37 10.37 -15.40 -4.45
CA LYS A 37 10.90 -14.57 -5.54
C LYS A 37 9.85 -13.66 -6.16
N LYS A 38 8.61 -14.13 -6.34
CA LYS A 38 7.51 -13.29 -6.85
C LYS A 38 7.16 -12.17 -5.88
N LEU A 39 7.06 -12.45 -4.58
CA LEU A 39 6.81 -11.42 -3.56
C LEU A 39 7.94 -10.38 -3.53
N TYR A 40 9.18 -10.83 -3.59
CA TYR A 40 10.35 -9.94 -3.62
C TYR A 40 10.33 -9.05 -4.87
N SER A 41 10.09 -9.64 -6.06
CA SER A 41 10.02 -8.88 -7.32
C SER A 41 8.89 -7.86 -7.33
N LEU A 42 7.75 -8.18 -6.73
CA LEU A 42 6.64 -7.25 -6.56
C LEU A 42 7.05 -6.08 -5.66
N TYR A 43 7.63 -6.37 -4.51
CA TYR A 43 8.12 -5.36 -3.57
C TYR A 43 9.16 -4.44 -4.22
N GLU A 44 10.16 -5.01 -4.87
CA GLU A 44 11.22 -4.26 -5.59
C GLU A 44 10.61 -3.36 -6.68
N SER A 45 9.66 -3.89 -7.45
CA SER A 45 8.94 -3.11 -8.47
C SER A 45 8.20 -1.92 -7.86
N CYS A 46 7.50 -2.10 -6.74
CA CYS A 46 6.80 -1.02 -6.04
C CYS A 46 7.78 0.06 -5.55
N ILE A 47 8.94 -0.32 -5.01
CA ILE A 47 9.97 0.63 -4.60
C ILE A 47 10.50 1.44 -5.78
N GLN A 48 10.82 0.77 -6.89
CA GLN A 48 11.34 1.43 -8.09
C GLN A 48 10.34 2.43 -8.69
N ILE A 49 9.06 2.04 -8.76
CA ILE A 49 7.97 2.92 -9.23
C ILE A 49 7.84 4.15 -8.33
N SER A 50 7.80 3.93 -7.01
CA SER A 50 7.70 5.02 -6.03
C SER A 50 8.87 5.99 -6.16
N LYS A 51 10.09 5.48 -6.22
CA LYS A 51 11.30 6.29 -6.42
C LYS A 51 11.18 7.15 -7.69
N ARG A 52 10.85 6.53 -8.82
CA ARG A 52 10.68 7.26 -10.10
C ARG A 52 9.61 8.33 -10.02
N MET A 53 8.47 8.03 -9.42
CA MET A 53 7.37 8.99 -9.28
C MET A 53 7.77 10.19 -8.43
N PHE A 54 8.41 9.98 -7.28
CA PHE A 54 8.81 11.05 -6.38
C PHE A 54 9.98 11.89 -6.92
N GLU A 55 10.94 11.26 -7.60
CA GLU A 55 12.03 11.98 -8.30
C GLU A 55 11.47 12.92 -9.38
N LEU A 56 10.54 12.44 -10.23
CA LEU A 56 9.92 13.23 -11.29
C LEU A 56 9.09 14.40 -10.76
N LYS A 57 8.51 14.26 -9.58
CA LYS A 57 7.67 15.29 -8.95
C LYS A 57 8.41 16.16 -7.94
N SER A 58 9.72 15.94 -7.73
CA SER A 58 10.53 16.67 -6.74
C SER A 58 9.89 16.71 -5.35
N TYR A 59 9.24 15.61 -4.94
CA TYR A 59 8.46 15.51 -3.72
C TYR A 59 9.16 14.61 -2.69
N LYS A 60 9.00 14.95 -1.39
CA LYS A 60 9.57 14.14 -0.30
C LYS A 60 8.79 12.84 -0.15
N GLU A 61 9.49 11.73 -0.32
CA GLU A 61 8.96 10.39 -0.16
C GLU A 61 8.52 10.14 1.29
N PHE A 62 7.31 9.61 1.48
CA PHE A 62 6.83 9.02 2.74
C PHE A 62 7.10 9.85 4.02
N SER A 63 7.37 11.16 3.88
CA SER A 63 7.65 12.02 5.01
C SER A 63 6.55 13.06 5.22
N ARG A 64 6.28 13.40 6.49
CA ARG A 64 5.49 14.59 6.83
C ARG A 64 6.26 15.86 6.49
N LYS A 65 5.53 16.97 6.28
CA LYS A 65 6.03 18.27 5.82
C LYS A 65 7.34 18.74 6.47
N ASP A 66 7.62 18.35 7.70
CA ASP A 66 8.77 18.83 8.48
C ASP A 66 9.66 17.71 9.05
N SER A 67 9.49 16.47 8.61
CA SER A 67 10.24 15.32 9.10
C SER A 67 11.15 14.74 8.04
N ASN A 68 12.41 14.52 8.39
CA ASN A 68 13.36 13.76 7.57
C ASN A 68 13.19 12.22 7.77
N THR A 69 12.19 11.82 8.57
CA THR A 69 11.97 10.43 8.95
C THR A 69 10.85 9.84 8.07
N VAL A 70 11.10 8.69 7.49
CA VAL A 70 10.08 7.91 6.75
C VAL A 70 8.96 7.50 7.69
N ASN A 71 7.72 7.86 7.35
CA ASN A 71 6.56 7.36 8.06
C ASN A 71 6.22 5.96 7.55
N MET A 72 6.50 4.94 8.35
CA MET A 72 6.32 3.53 7.97
C MET A 72 4.86 3.20 7.61
N ILE A 73 3.87 3.86 8.23
CA ILE A 73 2.47 3.60 7.93
C ILE A 73 2.10 4.15 6.55
N ILE A 74 2.57 5.34 6.21
CA ILE A 74 2.41 5.91 4.87
C ILE A 74 3.10 5.01 3.84
N PHE A 75 4.32 4.58 4.14
CA PHE A 75 5.10 3.68 3.29
C PHE A 75 4.36 2.37 3.02
N GLU A 76 3.95 1.63 4.05
CA GLU A 76 3.21 0.38 3.93
C GLU A 76 1.90 0.56 3.15
N SER A 77 1.15 1.59 3.50
CA SER A 77 -0.15 1.89 2.89
C SER A 77 -0.01 2.19 1.40
N TRP A 78 1.00 2.97 1.05
CA TRP A 78 1.31 3.29 -0.34
C TRP A 78 1.76 2.06 -1.14
N LEU A 79 2.67 1.24 -0.59
CA LEU A 79 3.11 0.01 -1.25
C LEU A 79 1.94 -0.95 -1.46
N PHE A 80 1.04 -1.07 -0.48
CA PHE A 80 -0.16 -1.89 -0.63
C PHE A 80 -1.07 -1.36 -1.74
N LEU A 81 -1.28 -0.05 -1.83
CA LEU A 81 -2.06 0.58 -2.88
C LEU A 81 -1.48 0.28 -4.27
N ILE A 82 -0.21 0.60 -4.51
CA ILE A 82 0.41 0.44 -5.83
C ILE A 82 0.60 -1.03 -6.22
N SER A 83 0.79 -1.95 -5.26
CA SER A 83 0.87 -3.39 -5.53
C SER A 83 -0.43 -3.98 -6.09
N SER A 84 -1.55 -3.24 -6.01
CA SER A 84 -2.85 -3.63 -6.55
C SER A 84 -3.02 -3.34 -8.04
N PHE A 85 -1.99 -2.78 -8.68
CA PHE A 85 -2.00 -2.41 -10.10
C PHE A 85 -0.78 -3.00 -10.83
N GLU A 86 -0.94 -3.26 -12.12
CA GLU A 86 0.19 -3.63 -12.95
C GLU A 86 1.16 -2.45 -13.13
N LYS A 87 2.46 -2.75 -13.17
CA LYS A 87 3.53 -1.75 -13.31
C LYS A 87 3.30 -0.84 -14.52
N SER A 88 2.94 -1.40 -15.66
CA SER A 88 2.64 -0.66 -16.90
C SER A 88 1.53 0.36 -16.73
N VAL A 89 0.48 0.02 -16.00
CA VAL A 89 -0.66 0.92 -15.71
C VAL A 89 -0.19 2.12 -14.90
N ILE A 90 0.64 1.88 -13.86
CA ILE A 90 1.16 2.98 -13.04
C ILE A 90 2.10 3.86 -13.83
N GLU A 91 3.04 3.27 -14.58
CA GLU A 91 4.04 4.02 -15.38
C GLU A 91 3.40 4.89 -16.45
N THR A 92 2.30 4.44 -17.05
CA THR A 92 1.53 5.22 -18.06
C THR A 92 0.70 6.33 -17.41
N ASN A 93 0.38 6.24 -16.12
CA ASN A 93 -0.52 7.16 -15.42
C ASN A 93 0.13 7.78 -14.16
N LEU A 94 1.44 8.03 -14.17
CA LEU A 94 2.19 8.52 -12.99
C LEU A 94 1.56 9.76 -12.36
N ASP A 95 1.06 10.71 -13.16
CA ASP A 95 0.41 11.92 -12.64
C ASP A 95 -0.85 11.62 -11.84
N LEU A 96 -1.69 10.70 -12.33
CA LEU A 96 -2.88 10.26 -11.63
C LEU A 96 -2.54 9.62 -10.27
N PHE A 97 -1.57 8.71 -10.26
CA PHE A 97 -1.13 8.06 -9.02
C PHE A 97 -0.51 9.05 -8.04
N PHE A 98 0.25 10.04 -8.53
CA PHE A 98 0.81 11.09 -7.69
C PHE A 98 -0.28 11.98 -7.08
N ASP A 99 -1.29 12.39 -7.85
CA ASP A 99 -2.43 13.16 -7.35
C ASP A 99 -3.20 12.40 -6.25
N PHE A 100 -3.36 11.08 -6.43
CA PHE A 100 -3.94 10.24 -5.38
C PHE A 100 -3.04 10.12 -4.16
N TYR A 101 -1.72 10.04 -4.34
CA TYR A 101 -0.77 10.06 -3.22
C TYR A 101 -0.90 11.35 -2.40
N ILE A 102 -0.95 12.51 -3.05
CA ILE A 102 -1.11 13.80 -2.36
C ILE A 102 -2.42 13.87 -1.59
N LYS A 103 -3.53 13.41 -2.19
CA LYS A 103 -4.83 13.33 -1.52
C LYS A 103 -4.77 12.38 -0.31
N PHE A 104 -4.12 11.25 -0.47
CA PHE A 104 -3.99 10.23 0.57
C PHE A 104 -3.23 10.75 1.79
N ILE A 105 -2.09 11.41 1.62
CA ILE A 105 -1.30 11.95 2.73
C ILE A 105 -1.87 13.24 3.33
N GLY A 106 -2.73 13.95 2.59
CA GLY A 106 -3.39 15.19 3.01
C GLY A 106 -4.77 14.99 3.63
N ASP A 107 -5.25 13.74 3.74
CA ASP A 107 -6.56 13.47 4.33
C ASP A 107 -6.47 13.45 5.87
N GLU A 108 -7.17 14.39 6.51
CA GLU A 108 -7.18 14.54 7.97
C GLU A 108 -7.65 13.27 8.69
N ASN A 109 -8.63 12.55 8.11
CA ASN A 109 -9.11 11.29 8.69
C ASN A 109 -8.02 10.22 8.68
N PHE A 110 -7.18 10.18 7.65
CA PHE A 110 -6.04 9.28 7.59
C PHE A 110 -5.00 9.67 8.63
N GLU A 111 -4.72 10.96 8.77
CA GLU A 111 -3.78 11.48 9.74
C GLU A 111 -4.18 11.12 11.18
N ASP A 112 -5.42 11.36 11.57
CA ASP A 112 -5.94 11.05 12.91
C ASP A 112 -5.85 9.56 13.25
N ASN A 113 -6.07 8.69 12.26
CA ASN A 113 -5.98 7.24 12.44
C ASN A 113 -4.56 6.69 12.44
N ILE A 114 -3.57 7.46 11.98
CA ILE A 114 -2.15 7.10 12.06
C ILE A 114 -1.56 7.37 13.46
N LEU A 115 -2.02 8.42 14.15
CA LEU A 115 -1.35 8.95 15.35
C LEU A 115 -1.57 8.09 16.61
N TYR A 116 -2.73 7.44 16.73
CA TYR A 116 -3.11 6.73 17.95
C TYR A 116 -3.32 5.22 17.72
N ARG A 117 -2.78 4.38 18.63
CA ARG A 117 -2.95 2.90 18.64
C ARG A 117 -2.75 2.27 17.26
N ARG A 118 -1.57 2.46 16.70
CA ARG A 118 -1.20 2.04 15.34
C ARG A 118 -1.45 0.56 15.03
N ASP A 119 -1.37 -0.26 16.07
CA ASP A 119 -1.39 -1.71 16.06
C ASP A 119 -2.73 -2.32 16.51
N SER A 120 -3.74 -1.49 16.85
CA SER A 120 -5.05 -2.04 17.19
C SER A 120 -5.73 -2.61 15.93
N LYS A 121 -6.49 -3.70 16.13
CA LYS A 121 -7.25 -4.36 15.06
C LYS A 121 -8.15 -3.38 14.32
N GLU A 122 -8.85 -2.53 15.05
CA GLU A 122 -9.79 -1.55 14.50
C GLU A 122 -9.06 -0.56 13.58
N LYS A 123 -7.90 -0.07 14.00
CA LYS A 123 -7.09 0.87 13.21
C LYS A 123 -6.50 0.22 11.96
N LEU A 124 -6.03 -1.00 12.08
CA LEU A 124 -5.54 -1.75 10.92
C LEU A 124 -6.67 -2.02 9.93
N THR A 125 -7.83 -2.50 10.40
CA THR A 125 -9.00 -2.76 9.55
C THR A 125 -9.46 -1.47 8.86
N TRP A 126 -9.56 -0.37 9.60
CA TRP A 126 -9.94 0.93 9.05
C TRP A 126 -8.94 1.37 7.96
N ARG A 127 -7.64 1.29 8.23
CA ARG A 127 -6.59 1.69 7.30
C ARG A 127 -6.66 0.94 5.98
N PHE A 128 -6.77 -0.39 6.04
CA PHE A 128 -6.87 -1.19 4.81
C PHE A 128 -8.18 -0.93 4.05
N SER A 129 -9.30 -0.80 4.74
CA SER A 129 -10.58 -0.43 4.10
C SER A 129 -10.51 0.95 3.44
N TYR A 130 -9.83 1.91 4.06
CA TYR A 130 -9.61 3.23 3.51
C TYR A 130 -8.77 3.17 2.22
N ILE A 131 -7.67 2.41 2.23
CA ILE A 131 -6.82 2.21 1.04
C ILE A 131 -7.60 1.51 -0.07
N GLU A 132 -8.40 0.50 0.24
CA GLU A 132 -9.25 -0.18 -0.74
C GLU A 132 -10.23 0.76 -1.43
N LYS A 133 -10.74 1.78 -0.72
CA LYS A 133 -11.54 2.84 -1.33
C LYS A 133 -10.72 3.60 -2.37
N PHE A 134 -9.51 4.04 -2.03
CA PHE A 134 -8.63 4.72 -2.99
C PHE A 134 -8.30 3.84 -4.21
N ILE A 135 -8.05 2.55 -4.01
CA ILE A 135 -7.84 1.61 -5.12
C ILE A 135 -9.05 1.58 -6.06
N LYS A 136 -10.27 1.56 -5.52
CA LYS A 136 -11.51 1.60 -6.31
C LYS A 136 -11.64 2.92 -7.09
N ASP A 137 -11.36 4.04 -6.45
CA ASP A 137 -11.43 5.38 -7.07
C ASP A 137 -10.42 5.53 -8.20
N ILE A 138 -9.18 5.04 -8.03
CA ILE A 138 -8.17 5.00 -9.10
C ILE A 138 -8.65 4.13 -10.27
N LYS A 139 -9.14 2.92 -9.98
CA LYS A 139 -9.66 2.01 -11.02
C LYS A 139 -10.82 2.65 -11.81
N GLN A 140 -11.69 3.39 -11.14
CA GLN A 140 -12.77 4.13 -11.79
C GLN A 140 -12.24 5.27 -12.67
N SER A 141 -11.28 6.03 -12.18
CA SER A 141 -10.64 7.13 -12.93
C SER A 141 -9.92 6.62 -14.18
N LEU A 142 -9.24 5.47 -14.10
CA LEU A 142 -8.59 4.82 -15.24
C LEU A 142 -9.61 4.40 -16.30
N LYS A 143 -10.73 3.79 -15.91
CA LYS A 143 -11.82 3.40 -16.85
C LYS A 143 -12.43 4.62 -17.56
N LEU A 144 -12.66 5.71 -16.85
CA LEU A 144 -13.17 6.94 -17.45
C LEU A 144 -12.19 7.53 -18.46
N LYS A 145 -10.89 7.47 -18.17
CA LYS A 145 -9.85 7.93 -19.09
C LYS A 145 -9.84 7.11 -20.38
N ASP A 146 -9.92 5.78 -20.28
CA ASP A 146 -9.98 4.90 -21.46
C ASP A 146 -11.21 5.16 -22.34
N ILE A 147 -12.36 5.54 -21.74
CA ILE A 147 -13.60 5.87 -22.47
C ILE A 147 -13.49 7.20 -23.19
N LEU A 148 -12.81 8.18 -22.62
CA LEU A 148 -12.71 9.55 -23.17
C LEU A 148 -11.66 9.69 -24.28
N TRP A 149 -10.73 8.73 -24.40
CA TRP A 149 -9.61 8.76 -25.36
C TRP A 149 -9.69 7.69 -26.47
N ASN A 150 -10.74 6.87 -26.48
CA ASN A 150 -11.11 5.94 -27.55
C ASN A 150 -12.35 6.43 -28.30
#